data_71dd9cf2d8da64707cf10fd34531c27c
#
_entry.id   71dd9cf2d8da64707cf10fd34531c27c
#
_cell.length_a   1.000
_cell.length_b   1.000
_cell.length_c   1.000
_cell.angle_alpha   90.00
_cell.angle_beta   90.00
_cell.angle_gamma   90.00
#
_symmetry.space_group_name_H-M   'P 1'
#
loop_
_entity.id
_entity.type
_entity.pdbx_description
1 polymer ?
#
loop_
_entity_poly.entity_id
_entity_poly.type
_entity_poly.pdbx_seq_one_letter_code
_entity_poly.pdbx_strand_id
1 'polypeptide(L)'
;MRNSKVKKIAIIGAGWFGCHIATELKKEKYKITIFEKEEDIFKNGSGNNTNRLHLGYHYPRSKITRKMSYDGYQKFINIYPMFSKPLKKNIYAIAKDKSNMMTSKKFENSIKQSKLKLSNISLNNIDLINITKAYNTNERQIDHKKAKNFFKKKLKQNLLLKKDIKIIKEINKKYVIDNKTFDYVVNCSWQQSFKSNDFDLTYEHCLISLFKSKNKKHFSYTIMDGPFYTLLQWSSNMFALYSVKDSRVLISKDFKKINRSKKKNIS
;
A
#
# COMPACT_ATOMS: atom_id res chain seq x y z
N MET A 1 -14.89 -13.22 -41.14
CA MET A 1 -14.57 -12.86 -39.75
C MET A 1 -13.19 -12.20 -39.72
N ARG A 2 -13.08 -10.92 -39.35
CA ARG A 2 -11.76 -10.26 -39.23
C ARG A 2 -10.99 -10.92 -38.08
N ASN A 3 -9.91 -11.62 -38.39
CA ASN A 3 -8.95 -12.12 -37.38
C ASN A 3 -8.36 -10.91 -36.65
N SER A 4 -8.97 -10.45 -35.57
CA SER A 4 -8.48 -9.34 -34.80
C SER A 4 -7.16 -9.77 -34.15
N LYS A 5 -6.04 -9.22 -34.65
CA LYS A 5 -4.70 -9.49 -34.13
C LYS A 5 -4.67 -9.23 -32.64
N VAL A 6 -4.25 -10.22 -31.85
CA VAL A 6 -4.15 -10.11 -30.38
C VAL A 6 -3.30 -8.91 -29.99
N LYS A 7 -3.85 -8.00 -29.23
CA LYS A 7 -3.16 -6.78 -28.75
C LYS A 7 -2.08 -7.12 -27.75
N LYS A 8 -0.92 -6.45 -27.87
CA LYS A 8 0.24 -6.60 -26.98
C LYS A 8 0.29 -5.44 -25.99
N ILE A 9 0.44 -5.74 -24.72
CA ILE A 9 0.46 -4.73 -23.65
C ILE A 9 1.76 -4.84 -22.86
N ALA A 10 2.49 -3.73 -22.72
CA ALA A 10 3.60 -3.60 -21.79
C ALA A 10 3.12 -3.03 -20.46
N ILE A 11 3.51 -3.62 -19.34
CA ILE A 11 3.28 -3.10 -18.01
C ILE A 11 4.63 -2.80 -17.39
N ILE A 12 4.84 -1.57 -16.92
CA ILE A 12 6.10 -1.14 -16.32
C ILE A 12 5.94 -1.10 -14.80
N GLY A 13 6.62 -2.02 -14.11
CA GLY A 13 6.57 -2.22 -12.67
C GLY A 13 5.69 -3.40 -12.24
N ALA A 14 6.27 -4.31 -11.46
CA ALA A 14 5.61 -5.50 -10.91
C ALA A 14 5.29 -5.35 -9.40
N GLY A 15 4.86 -4.17 -8.99
CA GLY A 15 4.19 -3.97 -7.71
C GLY A 15 2.78 -4.54 -7.73
N TRP A 16 1.99 -4.26 -6.68
CA TRP A 16 0.61 -4.75 -6.57
C TRP A 16 -0.23 -4.37 -7.79
N PHE A 17 -0.20 -3.08 -8.18
CA PHE A 17 -1.00 -2.59 -9.31
C PHE A 17 -0.62 -3.27 -10.63
N GLY A 18 0.67 -3.36 -10.95
CA GLY A 18 1.11 -4.00 -12.19
C GLY A 18 0.71 -5.48 -12.25
N CYS A 19 0.89 -6.21 -11.15
CA CYS A 19 0.49 -7.62 -11.07
C CYS A 19 -1.04 -7.80 -11.15
N HIS A 20 -1.81 -6.94 -10.51
CA HIS A 20 -3.27 -6.96 -10.57
C HIS A 20 -3.76 -6.70 -11.99
N ILE A 21 -3.34 -5.61 -12.61
CA ILE A 21 -3.72 -5.22 -13.98
C ILE A 21 -3.33 -6.33 -14.97
N ALA A 22 -2.11 -6.88 -14.86
CA ALA A 22 -1.69 -8.00 -15.70
C ALA A 22 -2.62 -9.22 -15.56
N THR A 23 -3.05 -9.50 -14.34
CA THR A 23 -3.94 -10.63 -14.06
C THR A 23 -5.32 -10.43 -14.68
N GLU A 24 -5.89 -9.22 -14.60
CA GLU A 24 -7.19 -8.90 -15.20
C GLU A 24 -7.11 -8.88 -16.72
N LEU A 25 -6.13 -8.21 -17.32
CA LEU A 25 -5.96 -8.14 -18.77
C LEU A 25 -5.66 -9.52 -19.40
N LYS A 26 -5.06 -10.43 -18.64
CA LYS A 26 -4.83 -11.82 -19.12
C LYS A 26 -6.14 -12.59 -19.31
N LYS A 27 -7.20 -12.28 -18.56
CA LYS A 27 -8.53 -12.86 -18.75
C LYS A 27 -9.14 -12.45 -20.10
N GLU A 28 -8.80 -11.24 -20.57
CA GLU A 28 -9.26 -10.65 -21.82
C GLU A 28 -8.42 -11.07 -23.05
N LYS A 29 -7.56 -12.08 -22.90
CA LYS A 29 -6.71 -12.65 -23.96
C LYS A 29 -5.67 -11.70 -24.56
N TYR A 30 -5.29 -10.61 -23.85
CA TYR A 30 -4.16 -9.77 -24.26
C TYR A 30 -2.82 -10.50 -24.09
N LYS A 31 -1.86 -10.21 -24.99
CA LYS A 31 -0.47 -10.66 -24.82
C LYS A 31 0.27 -9.66 -23.94
N ILE A 32 0.62 -10.05 -22.71
CA ILE A 32 1.16 -9.16 -21.69
C ILE A 32 2.64 -9.43 -21.49
N THR A 33 3.43 -8.36 -21.35
CA THR A 33 4.81 -8.37 -20.86
C THR A 33 4.94 -7.39 -19.71
N ILE A 34 5.46 -7.86 -18.58
CA ILE A 34 5.68 -7.03 -17.39
C ILE A 34 7.19 -6.82 -17.24
N PHE A 35 7.62 -5.57 -17.23
CA PHE A 35 9.01 -5.18 -17.00
C PHE A 35 9.16 -4.73 -15.54
N GLU A 36 10.10 -5.36 -14.81
CA GLU A 36 10.42 -5.01 -13.44
C GLU A 36 11.92 -4.78 -13.30
N LYS A 37 12.31 -3.64 -12.72
CA LYS A 37 13.71 -3.26 -12.55
C LYS A 37 14.46 -4.09 -11.51
N GLU A 38 13.75 -4.57 -10.50
CA GLU A 38 14.31 -5.37 -9.42
C GLU A 38 14.44 -6.84 -9.82
N GLU A 39 15.19 -7.60 -9.02
CA GLU A 39 15.35 -9.05 -9.20
C GLU A 39 14.11 -9.86 -8.81
N ASP A 40 13.10 -9.19 -8.23
CA ASP A 40 11.85 -9.82 -7.82
C ASP A 40 10.69 -8.82 -7.79
N ILE A 41 9.46 -9.31 -7.82
CA ILE A 41 8.26 -8.48 -7.69
C ILE A 41 8.07 -8.00 -6.24
N PHE A 42 7.30 -6.93 -6.02
CA PHE A 42 6.95 -6.38 -4.71
C PHE A 42 8.15 -5.86 -3.87
N LYS A 43 9.26 -5.55 -4.48
CA LYS A 43 10.49 -5.09 -3.78
C LYS A 43 10.39 -3.66 -3.21
N ASN A 44 9.48 -2.85 -3.73
CA ASN A 44 9.24 -1.47 -3.29
C ASN A 44 7.98 -1.35 -2.43
N GLY A 45 7.16 -0.31 -2.59
CA GLY A 45 6.03 0.00 -1.73
C GLY A 45 5.04 -1.14 -1.48
N SER A 46 4.87 -2.08 -2.43
CA SER A 46 3.97 -3.22 -2.24
C SER A 46 4.48 -4.27 -1.24
N GLY A 47 5.79 -4.34 -1.00
CA GLY A 47 6.39 -5.23 0.00
C GLY A 47 6.84 -4.51 1.26
N ASN A 48 6.99 -3.18 1.22
CA ASN A 48 7.55 -2.36 2.28
C ASN A 48 6.54 -1.30 2.74
N ASN A 49 5.43 -1.73 3.32
CA ASN A 49 4.40 -0.88 3.90
C ASN A 49 3.79 -1.56 5.13
N THR A 50 2.86 -0.92 5.79
CA THR A 50 2.23 -1.45 7.02
C THR A 50 1.30 -2.64 6.77
N ASN A 51 1.05 -3.02 5.52
CA ASN A 51 0.18 -4.13 5.11
C ASN A 51 -1.24 -4.09 5.72
N ARG A 52 -1.74 -2.89 6.00
CA ARG A 52 -3.06 -2.68 6.56
C ARG A 52 -4.09 -2.54 5.43
N LEU A 53 -5.17 -3.28 5.51
CA LEU A 53 -6.36 -3.06 4.70
C LEU A 53 -7.33 -2.21 5.53
N HIS A 54 -7.27 -0.89 5.29
CA HIS A 54 -8.05 0.09 6.01
C HIS A 54 -9.53 0.07 5.63
N LEU A 55 -10.39 0.09 6.63
CA LEU A 55 -11.85 0.17 6.45
C LEU A 55 -12.37 1.62 6.49
N GLY A 56 -11.52 2.57 6.86
CA GLY A 56 -11.83 3.98 6.93
C GLY A 56 -11.58 4.65 8.29
N TYR A 57 -11.35 3.90 9.35
CA TYR A 57 -11.10 4.44 10.70
C TYR A 57 -9.91 5.40 10.75
N HIS A 58 -8.93 5.19 9.89
CA HIS A 58 -7.69 5.98 9.83
C HIS A 58 -7.91 7.41 9.28
N TYR A 59 -9.09 7.70 8.72
CA TYR A 59 -9.37 8.97 8.04
C TYR A 59 -10.55 9.75 8.65
N PRO A 60 -10.55 10.04 9.96
CA PRO A 60 -11.71 10.64 10.64
C PRO A 60 -12.05 12.04 10.12
N ARG A 61 -11.04 12.79 9.61
CA ARG A 61 -11.21 14.17 9.12
C ARG A 61 -11.73 14.28 7.69
N SER A 62 -11.69 13.21 6.90
CA SER A 62 -12.10 13.23 5.49
C SER A 62 -13.19 12.20 5.20
N LYS A 63 -14.42 12.64 5.00
CA LYS A 63 -15.55 11.78 4.60
C LYS A 63 -15.28 11.07 3.25
N ILE A 64 -14.69 11.79 2.30
CA ILE A 64 -14.37 11.25 0.96
C ILE A 64 -13.35 10.12 1.09
N THR A 65 -12.25 10.35 1.81
CA THR A 65 -11.19 9.35 1.99
C THR A 65 -11.70 8.13 2.77
N ARG A 66 -12.58 8.33 3.79
CA ARG A 66 -13.23 7.21 4.48
C ARG A 66 -14.06 6.36 3.53
N LYS A 67 -14.86 7.00 2.67
CA LYS A 67 -15.67 6.29 1.67
C LYS A 67 -14.79 5.52 0.67
N MET A 68 -13.76 6.15 0.12
CA MET A 68 -12.82 5.50 -0.80
C MET A 68 -12.13 4.30 -0.14
N SER A 69 -11.73 4.44 1.13
CA SER A 69 -11.11 3.35 1.91
C SER A 69 -12.09 2.20 2.11
N TYR A 70 -13.34 2.49 2.47
CA TYR A 70 -14.39 1.49 2.62
C TYR A 70 -14.66 0.73 1.30
N ASP A 71 -14.87 1.48 0.20
CA ASP A 71 -15.14 0.90 -1.11
C ASP A 71 -13.94 0.04 -1.59
N GLY A 72 -12.73 0.52 -1.37
CA GLY A 72 -11.49 -0.21 -1.68
C GLY A 72 -11.35 -1.49 -0.84
N TYR A 73 -11.69 -1.43 0.44
CA TYR A 73 -11.71 -2.59 1.33
C TYR A 73 -12.67 -3.69 0.80
N GLN A 74 -13.91 -3.31 0.45
CA GLN A 74 -14.89 -4.25 -0.08
C GLN A 74 -14.42 -4.89 -1.40
N LYS A 75 -13.93 -4.07 -2.33
CA LYS A 75 -13.38 -4.56 -3.61
C LYS A 75 -12.21 -5.51 -3.40
N PHE A 76 -11.29 -5.19 -2.47
CA PHE A 76 -10.15 -6.03 -2.18
C PHE A 76 -10.56 -7.40 -1.63
N ILE A 77 -11.49 -7.44 -0.69
CA ILE A 77 -11.97 -8.70 -0.10
C ILE A 77 -12.68 -9.56 -1.15
N ASN A 78 -13.47 -8.94 -2.03
CA ASN A 78 -14.19 -9.67 -3.08
C ASN A 78 -13.21 -10.29 -4.10
N ILE A 79 -12.15 -9.58 -4.48
CA ILE A 79 -11.19 -10.04 -5.50
C ILE A 79 -10.14 -10.98 -4.88
N TYR A 80 -9.67 -10.67 -3.66
CA TYR A 80 -8.53 -11.32 -3.00
C TYR A 80 -8.84 -11.73 -1.55
N PRO A 81 -9.92 -12.49 -1.28
CA PRO A 81 -10.29 -12.87 0.09
C PRO A 81 -9.17 -13.61 0.82
N MET A 82 -8.39 -14.42 0.06
CA MET A 82 -7.31 -15.24 0.59
C MET A 82 -6.05 -14.46 1.01
N PHE A 83 -5.91 -13.17 0.64
CA PHE A 83 -4.70 -12.40 0.91
C PHE A 83 -4.84 -11.48 2.12
N SER A 84 -5.93 -11.56 2.85
CA SER A 84 -6.08 -10.79 4.08
C SER A 84 -6.70 -11.62 5.20
N LYS A 85 -6.34 -11.27 6.42
CA LYS A 85 -6.90 -11.88 7.65
C LYS A 85 -7.37 -10.80 8.61
N PRO A 86 -8.44 -11.04 9.39
CA PRO A 86 -8.87 -10.13 10.44
C PRO A 86 -7.76 -9.91 11.47
N LEU A 87 -7.67 -8.71 12.01
CA LEU A 87 -6.82 -8.41 13.15
C LEU A 87 -7.56 -8.74 14.44
N LYS A 88 -6.92 -9.49 15.33
CA LYS A 88 -7.55 -9.93 16.59
C LYS A 88 -7.81 -8.76 17.55
N LYS A 89 -6.83 -7.85 17.70
CA LYS A 89 -6.94 -6.62 18.48
C LYS A 89 -6.40 -5.47 17.63
N ASN A 90 -7.28 -4.69 17.03
CA ASN A 90 -6.92 -3.51 16.27
C ASN A 90 -7.50 -2.28 16.96
N ILE A 91 -6.68 -1.60 17.73
CA ILE A 91 -7.07 -0.55 18.64
C ILE A 91 -6.73 0.80 18.07
N TYR A 92 -7.73 1.65 17.95
CA TYR A 92 -7.59 3.08 17.69
C TYR A 92 -7.77 3.82 19.01
N ALA A 93 -6.76 4.59 19.40
CA ALA A 93 -6.74 5.30 20.67
C ALA A 93 -6.61 6.81 20.42
N ILE A 94 -7.39 7.61 21.15
CA ILE A 94 -7.35 9.07 21.03
C ILE A 94 -6.40 9.62 22.08
N ALA A 95 -5.35 10.29 21.64
CA ALA A 95 -4.33 10.85 22.52
C ALA A 95 -4.89 11.96 23.40
N LYS A 96 -4.45 12.01 24.66
CA LYS A 96 -4.63 13.15 25.57
C LYS A 96 -3.41 14.05 25.45
N ASP A 97 -3.36 14.83 24.36
CA ASP A 97 -2.22 15.66 24.02
C ASP A 97 -2.68 16.95 23.31
N LYS A 98 -1.95 18.05 23.50
CA LYS A 98 -2.26 19.36 22.88
C LYS A 98 -2.12 19.34 21.36
N SER A 99 -1.25 18.49 20.81
CA SER A 99 -1.07 18.32 19.36
C SER A 99 -2.13 17.43 18.71
N ASN A 100 -3.06 16.88 19.49
CA ASN A 100 -4.16 16.05 18.97
C ASN A 100 -5.15 16.90 18.18
N MET A 101 -5.35 16.56 16.92
CA MET A 101 -6.26 17.24 15.99
C MET A 101 -7.69 16.71 16.06
N MET A 102 -7.97 15.71 16.93
CA MET A 102 -9.25 15.00 16.96
C MET A 102 -9.70 14.68 18.40
N THR A 103 -10.85 15.19 18.81
CA THR A 103 -11.47 14.77 20.08
C THR A 103 -12.20 13.43 19.91
N SER A 104 -12.36 12.68 21.00
CA SER A 104 -13.11 11.41 21.00
C SER A 104 -14.53 11.57 20.42
N LYS A 105 -15.24 12.65 20.79
CA LYS A 105 -16.60 12.94 20.28
C LYS A 105 -16.61 13.19 18.76
N LYS A 106 -15.63 13.94 18.23
CA LYS A 106 -15.51 14.18 16.78
C LYS A 106 -15.17 12.89 16.04
N PHE A 107 -14.28 12.06 16.59
CA PHE A 107 -13.95 10.76 16.04
C PHE A 107 -15.19 9.86 15.96
N GLU A 108 -15.89 9.64 17.06
CA GLU A 108 -17.11 8.83 17.13
C GLU A 108 -18.16 9.28 16.12
N ASN A 109 -18.43 10.59 16.05
CA ASN A 109 -19.38 11.16 15.10
C ASN A 109 -18.97 10.89 13.64
N SER A 110 -17.70 11.05 13.31
CA SER A 110 -17.20 10.81 11.95
C SER A 110 -17.33 9.35 11.54
N ILE A 111 -17.06 8.42 12.46
CA ILE A 111 -17.17 6.98 12.21
C ILE A 111 -18.64 6.55 12.11
N LYS A 112 -19.50 7.07 12.98
CA LYS A 112 -20.96 6.84 12.92
C LYS A 112 -21.55 7.27 11.57
N GLN A 113 -21.16 8.46 11.07
CA GLN A 113 -21.57 8.95 9.75
C GLN A 113 -21.18 8.01 8.60
N SER A 114 -20.14 7.22 8.76
CA SER A 114 -19.69 6.23 7.78
C SER A 114 -20.28 4.84 8.02
N LYS A 115 -21.22 4.70 8.97
CA LYS A 115 -21.86 3.43 9.37
C LYS A 115 -20.87 2.35 9.81
N LEU A 116 -19.66 2.74 10.25
CA LEU A 116 -18.68 1.84 10.81
C LEU A 116 -18.95 1.61 12.30
N LYS A 117 -18.68 0.38 12.78
CA LYS A 117 -18.90 0.00 14.18
C LYS A 117 -17.65 0.31 15.01
N LEU A 118 -17.85 0.91 16.17
CA LEU A 118 -16.83 1.10 17.20
C LEU A 118 -17.23 0.27 18.45
N SER A 119 -16.27 -0.44 19.00
CA SER A 119 -16.42 -1.10 20.30
C SER A 119 -15.49 -0.41 21.31
N ASN A 120 -16.03 0.22 22.33
CA ASN A 120 -15.25 0.84 23.40
C ASN A 120 -14.39 -0.20 24.12
N ILE A 121 -13.18 0.18 24.49
CA ILE A 121 -12.27 -0.63 25.32
C ILE A 121 -11.97 0.17 26.59
N SER A 122 -12.03 -0.51 27.74
CA SER A 122 -11.54 0.07 28.98
C SER A 122 -10.04 0.34 28.89
N LEU A 123 -9.60 1.53 29.31
CA LEU A 123 -8.20 1.91 29.28
C LEU A 123 -7.33 1.03 30.17
N ASN A 124 -7.89 0.41 31.21
CA ASN A 124 -7.18 -0.57 32.04
C ASN A 124 -6.81 -1.86 31.30
N ASN A 125 -7.41 -2.11 30.14
CA ASN A 125 -7.17 -3.30 29.32
C ASN A 125 -6.19 -3.09 28.18
N ILE A 126 -5.51 -1.93 28.16
CA ILE A 126 -4.51 -1.55 27.14
C ILE A 126 -3.25 -0.99 27.80
N ASP A 127 -2.10 -1.32 27.22
CA ASP A 127 -0.79 -0.86 27.69
C ASP A 127 -0.43 0.50 27.04
N LEU A 128 -1.31 1.51 27.17
CA LEU A 128 -1.11 2.86 26.64
C LEU A 128 -1.37 3.89 27.72
N ILE A 129 -0.54 4.91 27.76
CA ILE A 129 -0.67 6.07 28.65
C ILE A 129 -1.08 7.33 27.87
N ASN A 130 -1.58 8.33 28.55
CA ASN A 130 -2.01 9.61 27.95
C ASN A 130 -3.05 9.42 26.83
N ILE A 131 -4.01 8.56 27.06
CA ILE A 131 -5.12 8.28 26.14
C ILE A 131 -6.43 8.76 26.77
N THR A 132 -7.26 9.43 25.98
CA THR A 132 -8.62 9.85 26.40
C THR A 132 -9.63 8.74 26.22
N LYS A 133 -9.56 8.01 25.12
CA LYS A 133 -10.50 6.91 24.79
C LYS A 133 -9.89 5.95 23.79
N ALA A 134 -10.32 4.70 23.83
CA ALA A 134 -9.84 3.67 22.91
C ALA A 134 -10.99 2.81 22.37
N TYR A 135 -10.82 2.32 21.14
CA TYR A 135 -11.81 1.55 20.40
C TYR A 135 -11.20 0.34 19.72
N ASN A 136 -11.86 -0.79 19.78
CA ASN A 136 -11.56 -1.91 18.92
C ASN A 136 -12.24 -1.72 17.55
N THR A 137 -11.56 -2.05 16.47
CA THR A 137 -12.01 -1.84 15.10
C THR A 137 -11.79 -3.08 14.24
N ASN A 138 -12.57 -3.21 13.15
CA ASN A 138 -12.62 -4.40 12.30
C ASN A 138 -11.80 -4.27 11.02
N GLU A 139 -10.51 -3.96 11.14
CA GLU A 139 -9.63 -3.94 9.98
C GLU A 139 -8.93 -5.27 9.75
N ARG A 140 -8.27 -5.40 8.61
CA ARG A 140 -7.58 -6.62 8.21
C ARG A 140 -6.11 -6.33 7.91
N GLN A 141 -5.30 -7.35 8.02
CA GLN A 141 -3.91 -7.34 7.58
C GLN A 141 -3.79 -8.07 6.25
N ILE A 142 -3.06 -7.47 5.30
CA ILE A 142 -2.73 -8.08 4.03
C ILE A 142 -1.53 -9.00 4.20
N ASP A 143 -1.63 -10.24 3.74
CA ASP A 143 -0.51 -11.16 3.62
C ASP A 143 0.20 -10.93 2.29
N HIS A 144 1.09 -9.94 2.28
CA HIS A 144 1.84 -9.55 1.09
C HIS A 144 2.77 -10.67 0.57
N LYS A 145 3.25 -11.56 1.45
CA LYS A 145 4.07 -12.71 1.04
C LYS A 145 3.27 -13.72 0.26
N LYS A 146 2.06 -14.05 0.76
CA LYS A 146 1.14 -14.95 0.07
C LYS A 146 0.71 -14.38 -1.29
N ALA A 147 0.39 -13.08 -1.33
CA ALA A 147 0.05 -12.39 -2.56
C ALA A 147 1.21 -12.39 -3.57
N LYS A 148 2.43 -12.07 -3.12
CA LYS A 148 3.64 -12.12 -3.93
C LYS A 148 3.85 -13.50 -4.56
N ASN A 149 3.77 -14.58 -3.78
CA ASN A 149 3.94 -15.95 -4.27
C ASN A 149 2.88 -16.33 -5.31
N PHE A 150 1.63 -15.93 -5.08
CA PHE A 150 0.55 -16.13 -6.03
C PHE A 150 0.81 -15.44 -7.36
N PHE A 151 1.14 -14.14 -7.35
CA PHE A 151 1.40 -13.39 -8.58
C PHE A 151 2.65 -13.90 -9.30
N LYS A 152 3.72 -14.24 -8.58
CA LYS A 152 4.92 -14.85 -9.17
C LYS A 152 4.57 -16.12 -9.96
N LYS A 153 3.80 -17.02 -9.35
CA LYS A 153 3.38 -18.27 -10.00
C LYS A 153 2.48 -17.97 -11.21
N LYS A 154 1.47 -17.12 -11.04
CA LYS A 154 0.46 -16.83 -12.07
C LYS A 154 1.01 -16.08 -13.27
N LEU A 155 2.00 -15.22 -13.06
CA LEU A 155 2.56 -14.31 -14.07
C LEU A 155 3.97 -14.71 -14.52
N LYS A 156 4.49 -15.88 -14.13
CA LYS A 156 5.87 -16.33 -14.38
C LYS A 156 6.31 -16.11 -15.84
N GLN A 157 5.49 -16.48 -16.80
CA GLN A 157 5.80 -16.37 -18.23
C GLN A 157 5.69 -14.94 -18.80
N ASN A 158 5.11 -14.01 -18.02
CA ASN A 158 4.90 -12.62 -18.44
C ASN A 158 5.94 -11.67 -17.85
N LEU A 159 6.71 -12.10 -16.83
CA LEU A 159 7.64 -11.29 -16.06
C LEU A 159 9.03 -11.26 -16.70
N LEU A 160 9.54 -10.05 -16.91
CA LEU A 160 10.94 -9.76 -17.25
C LEU A 160 11.54 -8.97 -16.09
N LEU A 161 12.26 -9.65 -15.23
CA LEU A 161 12.94 -9.07 -14.06
C LEU A 161 14.29 -8.45 -14.45
N LYS A 162 14.83 -7.56 -13.60
CA LYS A 162 16.08 -6.80 -13.83
C LYS A 162 16.03 -5.99 -15.13
N LYS A 163 14.85 -5.51 -15.51
CA LYS A 163 14.59 -4.70 -16.70
C LYS A 163 14.12 -3.30 -16.28
N ASP A 164 15.06 -2.38 -16.17
CA ASP A 164 14.79 -0.97 -15.84
C ASP A 164 14.50 -0.20 -17.13
N ILE A 165 13.23 0.02 -17.43
CA ILE A 165 12.81 0.72 -18.65
C ILE A 165 12.93 2.22 -18.46
N LYS A 166 13.81 2.86 -19.22
CA LYS A 166 14.06 4.31 -19.21
C LYS A 166 13.51 5.02 -20.43
N ILE A 167 13.43 4.31 -21.56
CA ILE A 167 13.05 4.88 -22.84
C ILE A 167 11.89 4.07 -23.42
N ILE A 168 10.84 4.78 -23.78
CA ILE A 168 9.70 4.27 -24.54
C ILE A 168 9.58 5.16 -25.76
N LYS A 169 9.74 4.57 -26.94
CA LYS A 169 9.58 5.28 -28.22
C LYS A 169 8.19 5.00 -28.76
N GLU A 170 7.51 6.03 -29.23
CA GLU A 170 6.28 5.89 -30.00
C GLU A 170 6.61 6.00 -31.49
N ILE A 171 6.26 4.96 -32.25
CA ILE A 171 6.49 4.86 -33.70
C ILE A 171 5.20 4.33 -34.33
N ASN A 172 4.60 5.09 -35.24
CA ASN A 172 3.37 4.69 -35.96
C ASN A 172 2.25 4.20 -35.00
N LYS A 173 1.98 4.98 -33.95
CA LYS A 173 0.96 4.67 -32.92
C LYS A 173 1.20 3.33 -32.18
N LYS A 174 2.45 2.89 -32.16
CA LYS A 174 2.92 1.74 -31.37
C LYS A 174 4.05 2.15 -30.46
N TYR A 175 4.22 1.41 -29.37
CA TYR A 175 5.28 1.66 -28.38
C TYR A 175 6.40 0.62 -28.54
N VAL A 176 7.63 1.10 -28.65
CA VAL A 176 8.83 0.26 -28.74
C VAL A 176 9.57 0.32 -27.41
N ILE A 177 9.72 -0.83 -26.78
CA ILE A 177 10.39 -1.01 -25.48
C ILE A 177 11.30 -2.23 -25.58
N ASP A 178 12.60 -2.07 -25.30
CA ASP A 178 13.58 -3.17 -25.32
C ASP A 178 13.47 -3.99 -26.64
N ASN A 179 13.43 -3.31 -27.79
CA ASN A 179 13.29 -3.84 -29.15
C ASN A 179 12.00 -4.66 -29.41
N LYS A 180 10.98 -4.51 -28.56
CA LYS A 180 9.67 -5.14 -28.72
C LYS A 180 8.59 -4.09 -28.95
N THR A 181 7.65 -4.40 -29.83
CA THR A 181 6.53 -3.49 -30.16
C THR A 181 5.27 -3.88 -29.40
N PHE A 182 4.62 -2.88 -28.83
CA PHE A 182 3.38 -2.99 -28.03
C PHE A 182 2.29 -2.06 -28.58
N ASP A 183 1.04 -2.46 -28.41
CA ASP A 183 -0.13 -1.64 -28.74
C ASP A 183 -0.43 -0.62 -27.63
N TYR A 184 -0.16 -1.00 -26.36
CA TYR A 184 -0.42 -0.18 -25.18
C TYR A 184 0.71 -0.32 -24.16
N VAL A 185 0.87 0.74 -23.35
CA VAL A 185 1.77 0.77 -22.20
C VAL A 185 1.00 1.19 -20.97
N VAL A 186 1.15 0.43 -19.88
CA VAL A 186 0.59 0.74 -18.57
C VAL A 186 1.72 1.07 -17.60
N ASN A 187 1.77 2.32 -17.13
CA ASN A 187 2.80 2.75 -16.19
C ASN A 187 2.39 2.48 -14.74
N CYS A 188 3.00 1.48 -14.12
CA CYS A 188 2.86 1.12 -12.70
C CYS A 188 4.15 1.36 -11.91
N SER A 189 5.05 2.22 -12.39
CA SER A 189 6.38 2.48 -11.84
C SER A 189 6.45 3.67 -10.88
N TRP A 190 5.32 4.21 -10.39
CA TRP A 190 5.26 5.45 -9.61
C TRP A 190 5.87 6.64 -10.36
N GLN A 191 5.64 6.74 -11.66
CA GLN A 191 6.20 7.78 -12.52
C GLN A 191 7.76 7.79 -12.54
N GLN A 192 8.40 6.67 -12.20
CA GLN A 192 9.87 6.58 -12.15
C GLN A 192 10.51 6.35 -13.52
N SER A 193 9.86 5.56 -14.38
CA SER A 193 10.35 5.25 -15.71
C SER A 193 10.08 6.40 -16.70
N PHE A 194 8.90 6.99 -16.61
CA PHE A 194 8.51 8.19 -17.35
C PHE A 194 7.47 8.96 -16.56
N LYS A 195 7.56 10.28 -16.59
CA LYS A 195 6.64 11.18 -15.90
C LYS A 195 5.53 11.62 -16.86
N SER A 196 4.30 11.65 -16.36
CA SER A 196 3.27 12.49 -16.96
C SER A 196 3.41 13.91 -16.42
N ASN A 197 3.28 14.91 -17.31
CA ASN A 197 3.27 16.31 -16.89
C ASN A 197 1.95 16.70 -16.20
N ASP A 198 0.96 15.82 -16.22
CA ASP A 198 -0.39 16.06 -15.65
C ASP A 198 -0.42 16.00 -14.12
N PHE A 199 0.67 15.57 -13.48
CA PHE A 199 0.73 15.36 -12.02
C PHE A 199 1.93 16.05 -11.39
N ASP A 200 1.68 16.91 -10.41
CA ASP A 200 2.72 17.42 -9.51
C ASP A 200 2.92 16.43 -8.34
N LEU A 201 3.91 15.55 -8.48
CA LEU A 201 4.18 14.49 -7.51
C LEU A 201 5.25 14.89 -6.51
N THR A 202 4.97 14.62 -5.24
CA THR A 202 5.94 14.66 -4.15
C THR A 202 6.21 13.24 -3.67
N TYR A 203 7.48 12.90 -3.55
CA TYR A 203 7.93 11.60 -3.05
C TYR A 203 8.40 11.73 -1.61
N GLU A 204 8.05 10.75 -0.79
CA GLU A 204 8.52 10.64 0.59
C GLU A 204 9.33 9.36 0.78
N HIS A 205 10.49 9.47 1.42
CA HIS A 205 11.24 8.35 1.95
C HIS A 205 10.93 8.22 3.43
N CYS A 206 10.27 7.12 3.80
CA CYS A 206 9.94 6.82 5.19
C CYS A 206 10.64 5.53 5.63
N LEU A 207 11.08 5.49 6.88
CA LEU A 207 11.58 4.30 7.54
C LEU A 207 10.53 3.73 8.49
N ILE A 208 10.37 2.43 8.49
CA ILE A 208 9.53 1.69 9.40
C ILE A 208 10.45 0.79 10.23
N SER A 209 10.48 0.99 11.55
CA SER A 209 11.24 0.15 12.46
C SER A 209 10.53 -1.17 12.70
N LEU A 210 11.24 -2.28 12.53
CA LEU A 210 10.68 -3.61 12.79
C LEU A 210 11.25 -4.18 14.08
N PHE A 211 10.37 -4.68 14.95
CA PHE A 211 10.72 -5.29 16.24
C PHE A 211 10.24 -6.73 16.29
N LYS A 212 11.08 -7.61 16.82
CA LYS A 212 10.70 -8.98 17.13
C LYS A 212 10.17 -9.05 18.57
N SER A 213 8.98 -9.59 18.76
CA SER A 213 8.42 -9.84 20.10
C SER A 213 8.69 -11.26 20.54
N LYS A 214 9.11 -11.42 21.80
CA LYS A 214 9.22 -12.72 22.46
C LYS A 214 7.82 -13.30 22.76
N ASN A 215 6.84 -12.44 23.02
CA ASN A 215 5.46 -12.80 23.32
C ASN A 215 4.64 -12.89 22.03
N LYS A 216 3.90 -13.99 21.85
CA LYS A 216 2.97 -14.20 20.71
C LYS A 216 1.66 -13.39 20.86
N LYS A 217 1.70 -12.19 21.43
CA LYS A 217 0.51 -11.32 21.54
C LYS A 217 0.18 -10.74 20.16
N HIS A 218 -1.09 -10.77 19.80
CA HIS A 218 -1.60 -10.24 18.53
C HIS A 218 -2.38 -8.97 18.79
N PHE A 219 -1.77 -7.81 18.60
CA PHE A 219 -2.42 -6.50 18.74
C PHE A 219 -1.84 -5.49 17.76
N SER A 220 -2.57 -4.41 17.55
CA SER A 220 -2.10 -3.23 16.83
C SER A 220 -2.68 -2.00 17.50
N TYR A 221 -1.86 -0.97 17.68
CA TYR A 221 -2.25 0.32 18.22
C TYR A 221 -2.05 1.40 17.16
N THR A 222 -3.08 2.20 16.93
CA THR A 222 -3.02 3.41 16.12
C THR A 222 -3.43 4.57 17.00
N ILE A 223 -2.49 5.46 17.33
CA ILE A 223 -2.77 6.63 18.14
C ILE A 223 -3.25 7.76 17.23
N MET A 224 -4.40 8.34 17.54
CA MET A 224 -5.10 9.34 16.73
C MET A 224 -5.20 10.66 17.46
N ASP A 225 -5.24 11.74 16.78
CA ASP A 225 -4.95 12.06 15.39
C ASP A 225 -3.91 13.17 15.37
N GLY A 226 -2.70 12.88 14.88
CA GLY A 226 -1.61 13.85 14.91
C GLY A 226 -0.24 13.19 14.71
N PRO A 227 0.84 13.80 15.22
CA PRO A 227 2.22 13.32 15.05
C PRO A 227 2.55 12.16 16.00
N PHE A 228 1.65 11.19 16.12
CA PHE A 228 1.77 10.07 17.05
C PHE A 228 2.29 8.82 16.38
N TYR A 229 2.67 7.84 17.21
CA TYR A 229 3.17 6.55 16.78
C TYR A 229 2.05 5.56 16.56
N THR A 230 2.29 4.66 15.61
CA THR A 230 1.45 3.52 15.32
C THR A 230 2.29 2.26 15.45
N LEU A 231 1.88 1.33 16.32
CA LEU A 231 2.51 0.02 16.48
C LEU A 231 1.61 -1.04 15.85
N LEU A 232 2.05 -1.63 14.78
CA LEU A 232 1.27 -2.54 13.96
C LEU A 232 1.86 -3.94 13.97
N GLN A 233 1.01 -4.95 14.09
CA GLN A 233 1.44 -6.31 13.85
C GLN A 233 1.84 -6.49 12.38
N TRP A 234 3.11 -6.83 12.15
CA TRP A 234 3.67 -7.09 10.82
C TRP A 234 3.54 -8.57 10.41
N SER A 235 3.86 -9.46 11.33
CA SER A 235 3.71 -10.91 11.19
C SER A 235 3.37 -11.54 12.54
N SER A 236 3.43 -12.86 12.67
CA SER A 236 3.09 -13.57 13.92
C SER A 236 3.91 -13.10 15.13
N ASN A 237 5.16 -12.69 14.93
CA ASN A 237 6.08 -12.28 16.01
C ASN A 237 6.84 -10.99 15.71
N MET A 238 6.47 -10.26 14.65
CA MET A 238 7.08 -9.00 14.27
C MET A 238 6.07 -7.87 14.37
N PHE A 239 6.53 -6.73 14.87
CA PHE A 239 5.77 -5.49 14.93
C PHE A 239 6.50 -4.41 14.13
N ALA A 240 5.75 -3.54 13.50
CA ALA A 240 6.22 -2.34 12.82
C ALA A 240 5.84 -1.12 13.64
N LEU A 241 6.83 -0.29 13.97
CA LEU A 241 6.62 1.04 14.56
C LEU A 241 6.78 2.09 13.48
N TYR A 242 5.81 2.96 13.39
CA TYR A 242 5.75 4.04 12.42
C TYR A 242 5.18 5.32 13.04
N SER A 243 5.74 6.46 12.70
CA SER A 243 5.22 7.79 13.02
C SER A 243 5.16 8.63 11.75
N VAL A 244 4.07 9.37 11.55
CA VAL A 244 3.94 10.27 10.40
C VAL A 244 5.04 11.34 10.41
N LYS A 245 5.46 11.80 11.59
CA LYS A 245 6.50 12.82 11.75
C LYS A 245 7.90 12.21 11.68
N ASP A 246 8.19 11.26 12.57
CA ASP A 246 9.58 10.84 12.84
C ASP A 246 10.08 9.74 11.89
N SER A 247 9.16 9.02 11.23
CA SER A 247 9.52 8.03 10.21
C SER A 247 9.88 8.64 8.86
N ARG A 248 9.63 9.93 8.67
CA ARG A 248 9.89 10.65 7.42
C ARG A 248 11.35 11.12 7.37
N VAL A 249 12.13 10.53 6.47
CA VAL A 249 13.56 10.82 6.30
C VAL A 249 13.79 11.94 5.29
N LEU A 250 13.06 11.93 4.18
CA LEU A 250 13.22 12.91 3.10
C LEU A 250 11.92 13.09 2.33
N ILE A 251 11.63 14.34 1.99
CA ILE A 251 10.57 14.71 1.05
C ILE A 251 11.23 15.40 -0.15
N SER A 252 10.85 15.04 -1.37
CA SER A 252 11.38 15.67 -2.57
C SER A 252 10.45 15.48 -3.77
N LYS A 253 10.38 16.48 -4.63
CA LYS A 253 9.82 16.35 -6.00
C LYS A 253 10.80 15.62 -6.95
N ASP A 254 12.09 15.55 -6.60
CA ASP A 254 13.11 14.82 -7.34
C ASP A 254 13.26 13.39 -6.80
N PHE A 255 12.81 12.42 -7.60
CA PHE A 255 12.93 11.01 -7.26
C PHE A 255 14.39 10.51 -7.17
N LYS A 256 15.34 11.15 -7.87
CA LYS A 256 16.77 10.77 -7.78
C LYS A 256 17.31 11.02 -6.36
N LYS A 257 16.90 12.13 -5.71
CA LYS A 257 17.25 12.41 -4.31
C LYS A 257 16.72 11.34 -3.36
N ILE A 258 15.46 10.91 -3.56
CA ILE A 258 14.86 9.83 -2.79
C ILE A 258 15.63 8.52 -2.94
N ASN A 259 16.01 8.15 -4.17
CA ASN A 259 16.78 6.93 -4.41
C ASN A 259 18.18 6.97 -3.77
N ARG A 260 18.85 8.12 -3.75
CA ARG A 260 20.14 8.29 -3.07
C ARG A 260 19.98 8.12 -1.54
N SER A 261 18.93 8.71 -0.96
CA SER A 261 18.61 8.59 0.45
C SER A 261 18.34 7.14 0.87
N LYS A 262 17.60 6.37 0.04
CA LYS A 262 17.36 4.93 0.29
C LYS A 262 18.67 4.12 0.36
N LYS A 263 19.61 4.39 -0.53
CA LYS A 263 20.89 3.66 -0.57
C LYS A 263 21.76 3.91 0.68
N LYS A 264 21.74 5.13 1.23
CA LYS A 264 22.49 5.49 2.43
C LYS A 264 21.99 4.81 3.71
N ASN A 265 20.71 4.44 3.75
CA ASN A 265 20.10 3.85 4.95
C ASN A 265 20.02 2.31 4.91
N ILE A 266 20.62 1.68 3.92
CA ILE A 266 20.72 0.20 3.78
C ILE A 266 22.15 -0.28 4.13
N SER A 267 23.11 0.63 4.20
CA SER A 267 24.49 0.37 4.70
C SER A 267 24.54 0.58 6.21
#